data_06564ecd24ec727251776dd939a0618b
#
_entry.id   06564ecd24ec727251776dd939a0618b
#
_cell.length_a   1.000
_cell.length_b   1.000
_cell.length_c   1.000
_cell.angle_alpha   90.00
_cell.angle_beta   90.00
_cell.angle_gamma   90.00
#
_symmetry.space_group_name_H-M   'P 1'
#
loop_
_entity.id
_entity.type
_entity.pdbx_description
1 polymer ?
#
loop_
_entity_poly.entity_id
_entity_poly.type
_entity_poly.pdbx_seq_one_letter_code
_entity_poly.pdbx_strand_id
1 'polypeptide(L)'
;MVELRNRQPLVLIASHGEWVGRSVESVLELNDYAVLRVDGGRRALDLARHVSPDTLILDTALSEIDGITVCRALTDDPLFDHSTPIFITSPAPASNRMRTEALEAGAWDFLTQPLDIESVLLKMATFLRARRRLVDAESTSLIDPQTGLYSVRGLRHWAAQLGARASRNHEALACVVVTSNTPADVTTAGKPVSAALSYMADLCRAKSRKSDVVGYVGESRFAILAPDTDETGARQFVSRLQRALDRTTTAGTRAETQTPLHAGFYAAADFSASGVEPVDVVGRAEAALDYAMASGGKGEPLSFDDLPAS
;
A
#
# COMPACT_ATOMS: atom_id res chain seq x y z
N MET A 1 6.46 1.11 -6.68
CA MET A 1 6.87 2.22 -5.78
C MET A 1 8.09 3.03 -6.22
N VAL A 2 8.88 2.58 -7.20
CA VAL A 2 10.02 3.36 -7.78
C VAL A 2 9.53 4.43 -8.77
N GLU A 3 8.34 4.29 -9.34
CA GLU A 3 7.80 5.22 -10.36
C GLU A 3 7.34 6.60 -9.83
N LEU A 4 7.05 6.73 -8.55
CA LEU A 4 6.58 8.01 -7.97
C LEU A 4 7.68 9.10 -7.86
N ARG A 5 8.95 8.73 -7.99
CA ARG A 5 10.07 9.68 -7.84
C ARG A 5 10.32 10.58 -9.05
N ASN A 6 9.77 10.26 -10.23
CA ASN A 6 10.12 10.96 -11.47
C ASN A 6 8.93 11.43 -12.33
N ARG A 7 7.69 11.32 -11.84
CA ARG A 7 6.53 11.86 -12.54
C ARG A 7 6.19 13.27 -12.07
N GLN A 8 5.65 14.07 -12.97
CA GLN A 8 5.03 15.35 -12.60
C GLN A 8 3.89 15.09 -11.59
N PRO A 9 3.81 15.87 -10.49
CA PRO A 9 2.71 15.75 -9.55
C PRO A 9 1.38 16.02 -10.23
N LEU A 10 0.40 15.15 -10.03
CA LEU A 10 -0.93 15.27 -10.61
C LEU A 10 -1.86 16.09 -9.72
N VAL A 11 -2.41 17.15 -10.24
CA VAL A 11 -3.40 18.02 -9.59
C VAL A 11 -4.77 17.80 -10.22
N LEU A 12 -5.75 17.40 -9.43
CA LEU A 12 -7.15 17.34 -9.85
C LEU A 12 -7.85 18.65 -9.47
N ILE A 13 -8.32 19.40 -10.47
CA ILE A 13 -9.07 20.64 -10.26
C ILE A 13 -10.54 20.40 -10.60
N ALA A 14 -11.42 20.58 -9.62
CA ALA A 14 -12.86 20.62 -9.83
C ALA A 14 -13.36 22.08 -9.71
N SER A 15 -13.81 22.64 -10.81
CA SER A 15 -14.30 24.04 -10.86
C SER A 15 -15.35 24.21 -11.93
N HIS A 16 -16.45 24.88 -11.59
CA HIS A 16 -17.50 25.23 -12.55
C HIS A 16 -17.15 26.48 -13.39
N GLY A 17 -16.20 27.30 -12.95
CA GLY A 17 -15.78 28.53 -13.61
C GLY A 17 -14.68 28.29 -14.66
N GLU A 18 -15.00 28.49 -15.96
CA GLU A 18 -14.00 28.32 -17.02
C GLU A 18 -12.75 29.19 -16.86
N TRP A 19 -12.90 30.43 -16.40
CA TRP A 19 -11.80 31.39 -16.29
C TRP A 19 -10.82 31.08 -15.15
N VAL A 20 -11.34 30.76 -13.97
CA VAL A 20 -10.49 30.49 -12.81
C VAL A 20 -9.78 29.16 -12.96
N GLY A 21 -10.50 28.14 -13.43
CA GLY A 21 -9.92 26.83 -13.71
C GLY A 21 -8.78 26.91 -14.72
N ARG A 22 -8.93 27.63 -15.85
CA ARG A 22 -7.90 27.76 -16.87
C ARG A 22 -6.70 28.58 -16.41
N SER A 23 -6.90 29.65 -15.63
CA SER A 23 -5.79 30.45 -15.13
C SER A 23 -4.92 29.66 -14.13
N VAL A 24 -5.55 28.91 -13.22
CA VAL A 24 -4.85 28.04 -12.28
C VAL A 24 -4.14 26.89 -13.01
N GLU A 25 -4.83 26.23 -13.95
CA GLU A 25 -4.30 25.17 -14.80
C GLU A 25 -3.02 25.62 -15.52
N SER A 26 -3.07 26.74 -16.27
CA SER A 26 -1.91 27.24 -17.02
C SER A 26 -0.70 27.54 -16.13
N VAL A 27 -0.93 28.09 -14.93
CA VAL A 27 0.18 28.39 -14.02
C VAL A 27 0.75 27.11 -13.40
N LEU A 28 -0.09 26.13 -13.07
CA LEU A 28 0.38 24.84 -12.56
C LEU A 28 1.19 24.09 -13.61
N GLU A 29 0.73 24.04 -14.86
CA GLU A 29 1.47 23.40 -15.97
C GLU A 29 2.84 24.06 -16.21
N LEU A 30 2.94 25.39 -16.12
CA LEU A 30 4.19 26.13 -16.20
C LEU A 30 5.16 25.85 -15.04
N ASN A 31 4.65 25.31 -13.95
CA ASN A 31 5.43 24.92 -12.75
C ASN A 31 5.57 23.40 -12.60
N ASP A 32 5.55 22.65 -13.69
CA ASP A 32 5.80 21.21 -13.76
C ASP A 32 4.76 20.35 -13.03
N TYR A 33 3.50 20.81 -12.94
CA TYR A 33 2.38 19.98 -12.48
C TYR A 33 1.59 19.45 -13.68
N ALA A 34 1.21 18.17 -13.62
CA ALA A 34 0.18 17.64 -14.51
C ALA A 34 -1.20 18.02 -13.95
N VAL A 35 -2.08 18.54 -14.80
CA VAL A 35 -3.41 18.99 -14.36
C VAL A 35 -4.50 18.17 -15.02
N LEU A 36 -5.45 17.71 -14.21
CA LEU A 36 -6.69 17.10 -14.67
C LEU A 36 -7.86 17.96 -14.19
N ARG A 37 -8.62 18.52 -15.11
CA ARG A 37 -9.75 19.38 -14.79
C ARG A 37 -11.08 18.69 -15.02
N VAL A 38 -12.01 18.91 -14.11
CA VAL A 38 -13.40 18.43 -14.19
C VAL A 38 -14.38 19.52 -13.78
N ASP A 39 -15.57 19.45 -14.31
CA ASP A 39 -16.74 20.19 -13.90
C ASP A 39 -17.72 19.24 -13.15
N GLY A 40 -18.18 19.63 -12.01
CA GLY A 40 -19.10 18.83 -11.20
C GLY A 40 -18.45 17.95 -10.12
N GLY A 41 -19.11 17.92 -8.97
CA GLY A 41 -18.57 17.28 -7.78
C GLY A 41 -18.59 15.75 -7.84
N ARG A 42 -19.59 15.13 -8.48
CA ARG A 42 -19.61 13.67 -8.63
C ARG A 42 -18.44 13.16 -9.44
N ARG A 43 -18.18 13.80 -10.57
CA ARG A 43 -17.06 13.43 -11.42
C ARG A 43 -15.70 13.65 -10.73
N ALA A 44 -15.61 14.71 -9.91
CA ALA A 44 -14.42 14.94 -9.09
C ALA A 44 -14.20 13.81 -8.08
N LEU A 45 -15.24 13.36 -7.41
CA LEU A 45 -15.19 12.25 -6.44
C LEU A 45 -14.77 10.94 -7.11
N ASP A 46 -15.39 10.60 -8.25
CA ASP A 46 -15.09 9.38 -8.98
C ASP A 46 -13.64 9.36 -9.50
N LEU A 47 -13.19 10.48 -10.10
CA LEU A 47 -11.83 10.58 -10.61
C LEU A 47 -10.78 10.57 -9.49
N ALA A 48 -11.01 11.25 -8.36
CA ALA A 48 -10.10 11.24 -7.24
C ALA A 48 -9.79 9.82 -6.74
N ARG A 49 -10.81 8.94 -6.75
CA ARG A 49 -10.67 7.53 -6.38
C ARG A 49 -9.87 6.70 -7.39
N HIS A 50 -10.04 6.99 -8.69
CA HIS A 50 -9.45 6.16 -9.75
C HIS A 50 -8.03 6.58 -10.12
N VAL A 51 -7.74 7.89 -10.11
CA VAL A 51 -6.44 8.40 -10.60
C VAL A 51 -5.44 8.70 -9.49
N SER A 52 -5.86 8.67 -8.22
CA SER A 52 -5.02 8.93 -7.04
C SER A 52 -4.16 10.20 -7.22
N PRO A 53 -4.78 11.41 -7.29
CA PRO A 53 -4.05 12.65 -7.53
C PRO A 53 -3.12 12.98 -6.36
N ASP A 54 -2.06 13.74 -6.64
CA ASP A 54 -1.13 14.21 -5.59
C ASP A 54 -1.69 15.40 -4.81
N THR A 55 -2.66 16.12 -5.38
CA THR A 55 -3.36 17.25 -4.75
C THR A 55 -4.74 17.45 -5.39
N LEU A 56 -5.73 17.90 -4.61
CA LEU A 56 -7.04 18.30 -5.10
C LEU A 56 -7.28 19.78 -4.85
N ILE A 57 -7.93 20.44 -5.79
CA ILE A 57 -8.46 21.80 -5.66
C ILE A 57 -9.94 21.73 -6.01
N LEU A 58 -10.82 21.96 -5.03
CA LEU A 58 -12.27 21.79 -5.15
C LEU A 58 -12.97 23.14 -4.93
N ASP A 59 -13.78 23.57 -5.90
CA ASP A 59 -14.58 24.77 -5.75
C ASP A 59 -15.84 24.48 -4.91
N THR A 60 -16.20 25.40 -4.01
CA THR A 60 -17.46 25.33 -3.28
C THR A 60 -18.70 25.39 -4.17
N ALA A 61 -18.59 26.02 -5.36
CA ALA A 61 -19.68 26.21 -6.30
C ALA A 61 -19.74 25.13 -7.39
N LEU A 62 -19.43 23.87 -7.07
CA LEU A 62 -19.59 22.77 -8.01
C LEU A 62 -21.05 22.41 -8.24
N SER A 63 -21.36 21.91 -9.43
CA SER A 63 -22.67 21.34 -9.75
C SER A 63 -22.88 19.99 -9.06
N GLU A 64 -24.13 19.62 -8.82
CA GLU A 64 -24.60 18.35 -8.23
C GLU A 64 -24.28 18.19 -6.73
N ILE A 65 -23.03 18.20 -6.36
CA ILE A 65 -22.53 18.21 -4.97
C ILE A 65 -21.40 19.24 -4.86
N ASP A 66 -21.42 20.03 -3.80
CA ASP A 66 -20.43 21.07 -3.56
C ASP A 66 -19.06 20.52 -3.15
N GLY A 67 -18.00 21.35 -3.27
CA GLY A 67 -16.63 20.92 -3.01
C GLY A 67 -16.36 20.52 -1.55
N ILE A 68 -17.08 21.08 -0.58
CA ILE A 68 -16.94 20.71 0.84
C ILE A 68 -17.51 19.30 1.06
N THR A 69 -18.66 19.01 0.43
CA THR A 69 -19.27 17.67 0.47
C THR A 69 -18.37 16.62 -0.22
N VAL A 70 -17.75 16.98 -1.36
CA VAL A 70 -16.75 16.09 -2.01
C VAL A 70 -15.55 15.85 -1.09
N CYS A 71 -15.01 16.89 -0.46
CA CYS A 71 -13.90 16.78 0.48
C CYS A 71 -14.23 15.82 1.62
N ARG A 72 -15.38 16.00 2.26
CA ARG A 72 -15.84 15.12 3.34
C ARG A 72 -15.98 13.68 2.89
N ALA A 73 -16.60 13.44 1.73
CA ALA A 73 -16.78 12.11 1.18
C ALA A 73 -15.45 11.40 0.86
N LEU A 74 -14.42 12.14 0.45
CA LEU A 74 -13.06 11.60 0.26
C LEU A 74 -12.38 11.33 1.61
N THR A 75 -12.50 12.24 2.56
CA THR A 75 -11.91 12.09 3.90
C THR A 75 -12.52 10.92 4.68
N ASP A 76 -13.81 10.65 4.48
CA ASP A 76 -14.52 9.52 5.10
C ASP A 76 -14.27 8.18 4.36
N ASP A 77 -13.67 8.20 3.17
CA ASP A 77 -13.41 7.02 2.38
C ASP A 77 -12.10 6.33 2.82
N PRO A 78 -12.17 5.09 3.37
CA PRO A 78 -10.98 4.39 3.85
C PRO A 78 -10.00 3.98 2.73
N LEU A 79 -10.43 4.04 1.46
CA LEU A 79 -9.59 3.73 0.30
C LEU A 79 -8.88 4.98 -0.26
N PHE A 80 -9.27 6.17 0.19
CA PHE A 80 -8.63 7.40 -0.23
C PHE A 80 -7.35 7.66 0.58
N ASP A 81 -6.29 8.11 -0.09
CA ASP A 81 -5.04 8.48 0.59
C ASP A 81 -5.22 9.79 1.37
N HIS A 82 -5.47 9.68 2.67
CA HIS A 82 -5.68 10.83 3.57
C HIS A 82 -4.45 11.76 3.70
N SER A 83 -3.29 11.37 3.18
CA SER A 83 -2.12 12.25 3.08
C SER A 83 -2.18 13.18 1.86
N THR A 84 -3.18 13.02 0.97
CA THR A 84 -3.37 13.87 -0.20
C THR A 84 -3.94 15.23 0.20
N PRO A 85 -3.23 16.35 -0.07
CA PRO A 85 -3.72 17.69 0.26
C PRO A 85 -4.97 18.05 -0.55
N ILE A 86 -6.02 18.50 0.15
CA ILE A 86 -7.25 19.01 -0.46
C ILE A 86 -7.37 20.50 -0.14
N PHE A 87 -7.45 21.32 -1.18
CA PHE A 87 -7.72 22.75 -1.09
C PHE A 87 -9.15 23.03 -1.51
N ILE A 88 -9.86 23.80 -0.70
CA ILE A 88 -11.17 24.31 -1.07
C ILE A 88 -11.03 25.73 -1.58
N THR A 89 -11.67 26.04 -2.72
CA THR A 89 -11.74 27.40 -3.27
C THR A 89 -13.17 27.91 -3.24
N SER A 90 -13.34 29.24 -3.13
CA SER A 90 -14.64 29.89 -3.22
C SER A 90 -14.57 31.03 -4.21
N PRO A 91 -15.57 31.14 -5.15
CA PRO A 91 -15.66 32.26 -6.08
C PRO A 91 -16.03 33.59 -5.43
N ALA A 92 -16.53 33.55 -4.18
CA ALA A 92 -16.93 34.71 -3.42
C ALA A 92 -16.23 34.78 -2.07
N PRO A 93 -16.19 35.93 -1.40
CA PRO A 93 -15.68 36.04 -0.04
C PRO A 93 -16.37 35.04 0.89
N ALA A 94 -15.57 34.14 1.46
CA ALA A 94 -16.11 33.11 2.34
C ALA A 94 -16.34 33.63 3.76
N SER A 95 -17.44 33.23 4.37
CA SER A 95 -17.70 33.43 5.78
C SER A 95 -16.72 32.59 6.64
N ASN A 96 -16.48 33.01 7.87
CA ASN A 96 -15.71 32.20 8.81
C ASN A 96 -16.32 30.81 9.02
N ARG A 97 -17.65 30.70 9.03
CA ARG A 97 -18.38 29.44 9.13
C ARG A 97 -18.03 28.50 7.97
N MET A 98 -18.06 28.96 6.72
CA MET A 98 -17.71 28.16 5.57
C MET A 98 -16.26 27.67 5.61
N ARG A 99 -15.33 28.52 6.06
CA ARG A 99 -13.92 28.13 6.25
C ARG A 99 -13.78 27.02 7.30
N THR A 100 -14.45 27.18 8.43
CA THR A 100 -14.45 26.17 9.50
C THR A 100 -15.03 24.86 9.01
N GLU A 101 -16.17 24.91 8.31
CA GLU A 101 -16.83 23.73 7.74
C GLU A 101 -15.95 22.98 6.74
N ALA A 102 -15.20 23.68 5.90
CA ALA A 102 -14.24 23.07 4.98
C ALA A 102 -13.09 22.38 5.68
N LEU A 103 -12.52 23.02 6.73
CA LEU A 103 -11.44 22.42 7.52
C LEU A 103 -11.94 21.21 8.34
N GLU A 104 -13.14 21.28 8.90
CA GLU A 104 -13.79 20.14 9.57
C GLU A 104 -14.12 19.00 8.61
N ALA A 105 -14.33 19.30 7.33
CA ALA A 105 -14.50 18.30 6.27
C ALA A 105 -13.17 17.65 5.82
N GLY A 106 -12.04 18.05 6.37
CA GLY A 106 -10.72 17.51 6.07
C GLY A 106 -9.91 18.30 5.04
N ALA A 107 -10.36 19.51 4.64
CA ALA A 107 -9.55 20.36 3.78
C ALA A 107 -8.29 20.81 4.51
N TRP A 108 -7.17 20.86 3.80
CA TRP A 108 -5.89 21.34 4.33
C TRP A 108 -5.80 22.86 4.36
N ASP A 109 -6.48 23.51 3.43
CA ASP A 109 -6.61 24.96 3.43
C ASP A 109 -7.84 25.42 2.64
N PHE A 110 -8.27 26.65 2.92
CA PHE A 110 -9.37 27.33 2.25
C PHE A 110 -8.87 28.60 1.55
N LEU A 111 -9.00 28.63 0.23
CA LEU A 111 -8.49 29.69 -0.62
C LEU A 111 -9.65 30.55 -1.14
N THR A 112 -9.55 31.86 -1.00
CA THR A 112 -10.54 32.81 -1.50
C THR A 112 -10.08 33.46 -2.79
N GLN A 113 -11.01 33.75 -3.69
CA GLN A 113 -10.74 34.54 -4.88
C GLN A 113 -10.74 36.04 -4.59
N PRO A 114 -9.88 36.87 -5.28
CA PRO A 114 -8.94 36.42 -6.29
C PRO A 114 -7.81 35.58 -5.70
N LEU A 115 -7.45 34.47 -6.38
CA LEU A 115 -6.40 33.59 -5.91
C LEU A 115 -5.03 34.25 -6.07
N ASP A 116 -4.28 34.34 -5.00
CA ASP A 116 -2.85 34.58 -5.06
C ASP A 116 -2.15 33.28 -5.46
N ILE A 117 -1.90 33.14 -6.74
CA ILE A 117 -1.36 31.91 -7.34
C ILE A 117 0.04 31.57 -6.78
N GLU A 118 0.88 32.58 -6.50
CA GLU A 118 2.19 32.34 -5.91
C GLU A 118 2.06 31.72 -4.53
N SER A 119 1.15 32.25 -3.69
CA SER A 119 0.84 31.68 -2.39
C SER A 119 0.30 30.24 -2.49
N VAL A 120 -0.57 29.95 -3.47
CA VAL A 120 -1.09 28.60 -3.73
C VAL A 120 0.04 27.64 -4.08
N LEU A 121 0.91 28.01 -5.00
CA LEU A 121 2.07 27.19 -5.40
C LEU A 121 3.00 26.90 -4.24
N LEU A 122 3.30 27.90 -3.40
CA LEU A 122 4.14 27.73 -2.22
C LEU A 122 3.51 26.79 -1.19
N LYS A 123 2.21 26.90 -0.97
CA LYS A 123 1.45 26.00 -0.07
C LYS A 123 1.46 24.56 -0.62
N MET A 124 1.13 24.38 -1.90
CA MET A 124 1.17 23.08 -2.57
C MET A 124 2.56 22.45 -2.48
N ALA A 125 3.61 23.20 -2.82
CA ALA A 125 4.99 22.71 -2.74
C ALA A 125 5.39 22.33 -1.30
N THR A 126 4.88 23.06 -0.30
CA THR A 126 5.15 22.76 1.11
C THR A 126 4.46 21.47 1.55
N PHE A 127 3.18 21.30 1.22
CA PHE A 127 2.40 20.12 1.59
C PHE A 127 2.88 18.86 0.83
N LEU A 128 3.17 18.99 -0.46
CA LEU A 128 3.75 17.88 -1.23
C LEU A 128 5.13 17.45 -0.70
N ARG A 129 5.96 18.42 -0.24
CA ARG A 129 7.21 18.09 0.46
C ARG A 129 7.00 17.39 1.79
N ALA A 130 6.01 17.81 2.56
CA ALA A 130 5.65 17.15 3.82
C ALA A 130 5.16 15.73 3.57
N ARG A 131 4.25 15.53 2.60
CA ARG A 131 3.77 14.22 2.16
C ARG A 131 4.92 13.31 1.72
N ARG A 132 5.81 13.81 0.85
CA ARG A 132 7.00 13.03 0.42
C ARG A 132 7.87 12.62 1.59
N ARG A 133 8.08 13.49 2.58
CA ARG A 133 8.84 13.16 3.80
C ARG A 133 8.16 12.10 4.65
N LEU A 134 6.83 12.10 4.74
CA LEU A 134 6.06 11.05 5.43
C LEU A 134 6.23 9.72 4.69
N VAL A 135 6.00 9.69 3.38
CA VAL A 135 6.20 8.50 2.54
C VAL A 135 7.65 8.00 2.60
N ASP A 136 8.64 8.91 2.56
CA ASP A 136 10.06 8.56 2.71
C ASP A 136 10.36 8.02 4.12
N ALA A 137 9.78 8.60 5.17
CA ALA A 137 9.93 8.12 6.54
C ALA A 137 9.32 6.72 6.72
N GLU A 138 8.14 6.49 6.18
CA GLU A 138 7.50 5.16 6.14
C GLU A 138 8.34 4.17 5.32
N SER A 139 8.83 4.57 4.15
CA SER A 139 9.69 3.73 3.30
C SER A 139 11.07 3.49 3.92
N THR A 140 11.53 4.34 4.84
CA THR A 140 12.78 4.16 5.59
C THR A 140 12.59 3.39 6.88
N SER A 141 11.37 3.24 7.38
CA SER A 141 11.06 2.45 8.56
C SER A 141 11.38 0.97 8.32
N LEU A 142 11.96 0.32 9.32
CA LEU A 142 12.15 -1.13 9.31
C LEU A 142 10.86 -1.89 9.65
N ILE A 143 9.86 -1.19 10.15
CA ILE A 143 8.55 -1.76 10.57
C ILE A 143 7.45 -1.14 9.71
N ASP A 144 6.56 -2.00 9.22
CA ASP A 144 5.36 -1.61 8.52
C ASP A 144 4.30 -1.12 9.52
N PRO A 145 3.75 0.10 9.36
CA PRO A 145 2.84 0.69 10.34
C PRO A 145 1.47 0.02 10.39
N GLN A 146 1.02 -0.63 9.31
CA GLN A 146 -0.30 -1.28 9.25
C GLN A 146 -0.30 -2.62 9.98
N THR A 147 0.76 -3.39 9.82
CA THR A 147 0.84 -4.77 10.33
C THR A 147 1.72 -4.89 11.58
N GLY A 148 2.55 -3.91 11.87
CA GLY A 148 3.56 -3.96 12.93
C GLY A 148 4.63 -5.04 12.70
N LEU A 149 4.73 -5.58 11.48
CA LEU A 149 5.78 -6.50 11.03
C LEU A 149 6.96 -5.74 10.41
N TYR A 150 8.03 -6.46 10.05
CA TYR A 150 9.09 -5.81 9.27
C TYR A 150 8.59 -5.38 7.90
N SER A 151 8.98 -4.19 7.46
CA SER A 151 8.75 -3.69 6.10
C SER A 151 9.67 -4.42 5.11
N VAL A 152 9.49 -4.19 3.81
CA VAL A 152 10.41 -4.68 2.76
C VAL A 152 11.86 -4.27 3.06
N ARG A 153 12.07 -3.06 3.57
CA ARG A 153 13.40 -2.60 3.99
C ARG A 153 13.91 -3.35 5.21
N GLY A 154 13.05 -3.59 6.19
CA GLY A 154 13.36 -4.41 7.37
C GLY A 154 13.73 -5.82 6.98
N LEU A 155 13.00 -6.43 6.06
CA LEU A 155 13.31 -7.75 5.52
C LEU A 155 14.67 -7.79 4.80
N ARG A 156 14.97 -6.80 3.95
CA ARG A 156 16.29 -6.71 3.28
C ARG A 156 17.43 -6.56 4.28
N HIS A 157 17.24 -5.74 5.31
CA HIS A 157 18.23 -5.58 6.38
C HIS A 157 18.50 -6.92 7.08
N TRP A 158 17.44 -7.62 7.49
CA TRP A 158 17.58 -8.90 8.16
C TRP A 158 18.06 -10.03 7.24
N ALA A 159 17.66 -10.04 5.97
CA ALA A 159 18.19 -10.99 5.00
C ALA A 159 19.70 -10.87 4.86
N ALA A 160 20.23 -9.64 4.77
CA ALA A 160 21.66 -9.39 4.74
C ALA A 160 22.37 -9.93 6.01
N GLN A 161 21.81 -9.70 7.19
CA GLN A 161 22.39 -10.18 8.46
C GLN A 161 22.36 -11.71 8.59
N LEU A 162 21.19 -12.31 8.35
CA LEU A 162 20.99 -13.75 8.43
C LEU A 162 21.79 -14.49 7.36
N GLY A 163 21.78 -13.98 6.12
CA GLY A 163 22.55 -14.57 5.02
C GLY A 163 24.05 -14.51 5.25
N ALA A 164 24.58 -13.38 5.75
CA ALA A 164 25.98 -13.27 6.11
C ALA A 164 26.39 -14.23 7.25
N ARG A 165 25.49 -14.47 8.21
CA ARG A 165 25.69 -15.48 9.25
C ARG A 165 25.66 -16.88 8.67
N ALA A 166 24.61 -17.21 7.90
CA ALA A 166 24.44 -18.53 7.30
C ALA A 166 25.60 -18.88 6.37
N SER A 167 26.09 -17.92 5.56
CA SER A 167 27.25 -18.13 4.70
C SER A 167 28.53 -18.43 5.48
N ARG A 168 28.78 -17.74 6.61
CA ARG A 168 29.98 -18.00 7.43
C ARG A 168 29.96 -19.33 8.13
N ASN A 169 28.80 -19.79 8.53
CA ASN A 169 28.64 -20.99 9.37
C ASN A 169 28.22 -22.22 8.57
N HIS A 170 28.04 -22.12 7.25
CA HIS A 170 27.47 -23.19 6.42
C HIS A 170 26.09 -23.65 6.91
N GLU A 171 25.27 -22.68 7.34
CA GLU A 171 23.93 -22.93 7.86
C GLU A 171 22.88 -22.84 6.74
N ALA A 172 21.73 -23.49 6.96
CA ALA A 172 20.59 -23.37 6.09
C ALA A 172 19.90 -22.01 6.24
N LEU A 173 19.33 -21.51 5.16
CA LEU A 173 18.48 -20.31 5.17
C LEU A 173 17.32 -20.48 4.20
N ALA A 174 16.12 -20.23 4.66
CA ALA A 174 14.94 -20.20 3.82
C ALA A 174 14.22 -18.84 3.89
N CYS A 175 13.57 -18.48 2.79
CA CYS A 175 12.55 -17.43 2.74
C CYS A 175 11.25 -18.04 2.22
N VAL A 176 10.16 -17.81 2.93
CA VAL A 176 8.81 -18.25 2.54
C VAL A 176 7.94 -17.02 2.36
N VAL A 177 7.30 -16.87 1.21
CA VAL A 177 6.30 -15.82 0.97
C VAL A 177 4.92 -16.46 0.84
N VAL A 178 3.96 -15.93 1.57
CA VAL A 178 2.60 -16.45 1.61
C VAL A 178 1.57 -15.37 1.36
N THR A 179 0.47 -15.76 0.75
CA THR A 179 -0.75 -14.95 0.65
C THR A 179 -1.97 -15.83 0.81
N SER A 180 -3.02 -15.30 1.41
CA SER A 180 -4.32 -15.95 1.38
C SER A 180 -5.18 -15.21 0.37
N ASN A 181 -5.66 -15.91 -0.66
CA ASN A 181 -6.76 -15.41 -1.48
C ASN A 181 -8.03 -15.42 -0.62
N THR A 182 -8.14 -14.43 0.27
CA THR A 182 -9.47 -13.95 0.63
C THR A 182 -9.89 -13.09 -0.56
N PRO A 183 -10.91 -13.48 -1.34
CA PRO A 183 -11.44 -12.58 -2.35
C PRO A 183 -11.72 -11.26 -1.65
N ALA A 184 -11.30 -10.15 -2.24
CA ALA A 184 -11.68 -8.82 -1.78
C ALA A 184 -13.21 -8.65 -1.70
N ASP A 185 -13.95 -9.58 -2.33
CA ASP A 185 -15.41 -9.69 -2.37
C ASP A 185 -16.02 -10.53 -1.24
N VAL A 186 -15.26 -11.27 -0.44
CA VAL A 186 -15.76 -11.77 0.84
C VAL A 186 -15.57 -10.68 1.87
N THR A 187 -16.23 -9.56 1.66
CA THR A 187 -16.76 -8.75 2.74
C THR A 187 -17.67 -9.67 3.56
N THR A 188 -17.06 -10.44 4.45
CA THR A 188 -17.79 -10.97 5.59
C THR A 188 -18.36 -9.74 6.29
N ALA A 189 -19.58 -9.36 5.90
CA ALA A 189 -20.43 -8.36 6.52
C ALA A 189 -19.64 -7.32 7.35
N GLY A 190 -19.13 -6.27 6.68
CA GLY A 190 -18.73 -5.04 7.37
C GLY A 190 -17.39 -5.05 8.13
N LYS A 191 -16.50 -6.04 7.95
CA LYS A 191 -15.14 -5.96 8.51
C LYS A 191 -14.20 -5.28 7.51
N PRO A 192 -13.48 -4.22 7.90
CA PRO A 192 -12.54 -3.53 7.03
C PRO A 192 -11.41 -4.49 6.59
N VAL A 193 -10.85 -4.27 5.39
CA VAL A 193 -9.69 -4.99 4.81
C VAL A 193 -8.53 -5.09 5.82
N SER A 194 -8.39 -4.09 6.69
CA SER A 194 -7.42 -4.07 7.79
C SER A 194 -7.54 -5.26 8.78
N ALA A 195 -8.74 -5.80 9.00
CA ALA A 195 -8.93 -6.91 9.95
C ALA A 195 -8.38 -8.25 9.42
N ALA A 196 -8.54 -8.53 8.12
CA ALA A 196 -7.97 -9.72 7.49
C ALA A 196 -6.43 -9.63 7.43
N LEU A 197 -5.90 -8.44 7.12
CA LEU A 197 -4.47 -8.19 7.09
C LEU A 197 -3.84 -8.36 8.48
N SER A 198 -4.45 -7.76 9.51
CA SER A 198 -4.00 -7.90 10.91
C SER A 198 -4.05 -9.36 11.38
N TYR A 199 -5.12 -10.08 11.05
CA TYR A 199 -5.24 -11.49 11.37
C TYR A 199 -4.11 -12.33 10.75
N MET A 200 -3.82 -12.14 9.46
CA MET A 200 -2.74 -12.86 8.79
C MET A 200 -1.36 -12.49 9.36
N ALA A 201 -1.15 -11.22 9.69
CA ALA A 201 0.07 -10.76 10.35
C ALA A 201 0.29 -11.46 11.70
N ASP A 202 -0.76 -11.52 12.53
CA ASP A 202 -0.72 -12.20 13.83
C ASP A 202 -0.53 -13.71 13.68
N LEU A 203 -1.18 -14.32 12.69
CA LEU A 203 -1.03 -15.74 12.39
C LEU A 203 0.41 -16.08 11.97
N CYS A 204 1.00 -15.31 11.04
CA CYS A 204 2.38 -15.48 10.62
C CYS A 204 3.33 -15.34 11.82
N ARG A 205 3.15 -14.29 12.64
CA ARG A 205 3.95 -14.07 13.85
C ARG A 205 3.81 -15.21 14.86
N ALA A 206 2.59 -15.70 15.12
CA ALA A 206 2.32 -16.76 16.09
C ALA A 206 2.84 -18.14 15.66
N LYS A 207 2.99 -18.38 14.35
CA LYS A 207 3.49 -19.65 13.82
C LYS A 207 4.99 -19.64 13.50
N SER A 208 5.61 -18.51 13.52
CA SER A 208 7.06 -18.35 13.37
C SER A 208 7.79 -18.59 14.68
N ARG A 209 9.06 -19.00 14.57
CA ARG A 209 9.96 -19.13 15.71
C ARG A 209 10.47 -17.74 16.13
N LYS A 210 11.05 -17.63 17.34
CA LYS A 210 11.68 -16.37 17.79
C LYS A 210 12.88 -15.95 16.93
N SER A 211 13.51 -16.93 16.28
CA SER A 211 14.63 -16.70 15.34
C SER A 211 14.18 -16.21 13.98
N ASP A 212 12.92 -16.42 13.62
CA ASP A 212 12.39 -16.10 12.31
C ASP A 212 12.04 -14.61 12.24
N VAL A 213 12.26 -14.02 11.07
CA VAL A 213 11.93 -12.63 10.80
C VAL A 213 10.70 -12.58 9.91
N VAL A 214 9.63 -11.99 10.42
CA VAL A 214 8.34 -11.89 9.71
C VAL A 214 8.13 -10.48 9.23
N GLY A 215 7.84 -10.30 7.94
CA GLY A 215 7.60 -9.01 7.33
C GLY A 215 6.40 -9.01 6.38
N TYR A 216 5.99 -7.79 6.04
CA TYR A 216 4.94 -7.52 5.08
C TYR A 216 5.56 -6.94 3.80
N VAL A 217 5.23 -7.53 2.64
CA VAL A 217 5.80 -7.12 1.35
C VAL A 217 4.80 -6.39 0.44
N GLY A 218 3.60 -6.11 0.96
CA GLY A 218 2.53 -5.47 0.19
C GLY A 218 1.53 -6.49 -0.38
N GLU A 219 0.41 -6.02 -0.93
CA GLU A 219 -0.60 -6.84 -1.63
C GLU A 219 -1.07 -8.08 -0.84
N SER A 220 -1.24 -7.94 0.47
CA SER A 220 -1.60 -9.05 1.39
C SER A 220 -0.59 -10.20 1.40
N ARG A 221 0.68 -9.94 1.04
CA ARG A 221 1.77 -10.92 1.05
C ARG A 221 2.64 -10.75 2.28
N PHE A 222 3.05 -11.86 2.87
CA PHE A 222 3.88 -11.92 4.06
C PHE A 222 5.12 -12.76 3.78
N ALA A 223 6.30 -12.22 4.12
CA ALA A 223 7.57 -12.93 3.96
C ALA A 223 8.12 -13.35 5.31
N ILE A 224 8.63 -14.57 5.40
CA ILE A 224 9.25 -15.13 6.58
C ILE A 224 10.66 -15.59 6.24
N LEU A 225 11.67 -14.92 6.82
CA LEU A 225 13.05 -15.36 6.76
C LEU A 225 13.29 -16.34 7.91
N ALA A 226 13.65 -17.57 7.60
CA ALA A 226 13.83 -18.66 8.54
C ALA A 226 15.27 -19.16 8.51
N PRO A 227 16.12 -18.77 9.50
CA PRO A 227 17.45 -19.35 9.66
C PRO A 227 17.35 -20.81 10.08
N ASP A 228 18.41 -21.58 9.85
CA ASP A 228 18.50 -23.01 10.15
C ASP A 228 17.31 -23.82 9.58
N THR A 229 16.88 -23.45 8.38
CA THR A 229 15.69 -24.03 7.73
C THR A 229 16.02 -24.35 6.27
N ASP A 230 15.89 -25.62 5.93
CA ASP A 230 16.01 -26.15 4.57
C ASP A 230 14.64 -26.20 3.85
N GLU A 231 14.60 -26.77 2.66
CA GLU A 231 13.38 -26.97 1.89
C GLU A 231 12.29 -27.74 2.66
N THR A 232 12.68 -28.82 3.35
CA THR A 232 11.76 -29.63 4.14
C THR A 232 11.12 -28.80 5.26
N GLY A 233 11.94 -28.02 5.94
CA GLY A 233 11.48 -27.09 6.98
C GLY A 233 10.55 -25.99 6.45
N ALA A 234 10.85 -25.45 5.27
CA ALA A 234 10.00 -24.45 4.59
C ALA A 234 8.61 -25.04 4.26
N ARG A 235 8.55 -26.23 3.65
CA ARG A 235 7.30 -26.93 3.36
C ARG A 235 6.49 -27.24 4.63
N GLN A 236 7.15 -27.68 5.71
CA GLN A 236 6.52 -27.94 7.00
C GLN A 236 5.95 -26.68 7.63
N PHE A 237 6.65 -25.53 7.47
CA PHE A 237 6.16 -24.24 7.94
C PHE A 237 4.86 -23.85 7.24
N VAL A 238 4.81 -23.92 5.90
CA VAL A 238 3.59 -23.63 5.13
C VAL A 238 2.44 -24.55 5.55
N SER A 239 2.69 -25.86 5.66
CA SER A 239 1.68 -26.82 6.11
C SER A 239 1.13 -26.52 7.52
N ARG A 240 1.98 -26.02 8.42
CA ARG A 240 1.59 -25.58 9.76
C ARG A 240 0.71 -24.32 9.70
N LEU A 241 1.04 -23.38 8.80
CA LEU A 241 0.29 -22.15 8.60
C LEU A 241 -1.10 -22.45 8.03
N GLN A 242 -1.18 -23.30 6.98
CA GLN A 242 -2.44 -23.72 6.37
C GLN A 242 -3.37 -24.38 7.39
N ARG A 243 -2.87 -25.34 8.18
CA ARG A 243 -3.66 -25.99 9.23
C ARG A 243 -4.16 -25.02 10.30
N ALA A 244 -3.42 -23.97 10.58
CA ALA A 244 -3.85 -22.95 11.53
C ALA A 244 -4.94 -22.05 10.93
N LEU A 245 -4.84 -21.73 9.66
CA LEU A 245 -5.85 -20.96 8.91
C LEU A 245 -7.18 -21.74 8.83
N ASP A 246 -7.13 -23.05 8.51
CA ASP A 246 -8.30 -23.93 8.40
C ASP A 246 -9.08 -24.04 9.73
N ARG A 247 -8.38 -24.09 10.86
CA ARG A 247 -9.00 -24.18 12.19
C ARG A 247 -9.82 -22.94 12.57
N THR A 248 -9.47 -21.79 12.04
CA THR A 248 -10.16 -20.54 12.37
C THR A 248 -11.40 -20.34 11.52
N THR A 249 -11.37 -20.83 10.30
CA THR A 249 -12.53 -20.78 9.37
C THR A 249 -13.68 -21.67 9.87
N THR A 250 -13.35 -22.78 10.54
CA THR A 250 -14.35 -23.73 11.07
C THR A 250 -15.08 -23.22 12.31
N ALA A 251 -14.53 -22.25 13.04
CA ALA A 251 -15.09 -21.77 14.31
C ALA A 251 -16.16 -20.66 14.16
N GLY A 252 -16.34 -20.08 12.97
CA GLY A 252 -17.13 -18.86 12.81
C GLY A 252 -18.27 -18.87 11.81
N THR A 253 -18.33 -19.77 10.81
CA THR A 253 -19.43 -19.79 9.84
C THR A 253 -19.51 -21.14 9.13
N ARG A 254 -20.74 -21.59 8.95
CA ARG A 254 -21.12 -22.81 8.22
C ARG A 254 -20.95 -22.62 6.71
N ALA A 255 -19.72 -22.46 6.24
CA ALA A 255 -19.39 -22.44 4.82
C ALA A 255 -18.12 -23.26 4.59
N GLU A 256 -18.27 -24.32 3.81
CA GLU A 256 -17.24 -25.29 3.39
C GLU A 256 -16.18 -24.70 2.43
N THR A 257 -15.84 -23.44 2.55
CA THR A 257 -14.84 -22.81 1.68
C THR A 257 -13.53 -22.71 2.46
N GLN A 258 -12.68 -23.69 2.31
CA GLN A 258 -11.28 -23.59 2.72
C GLN A 258 -10.66 -22.39 2.02
N THR A 259 -10.10 -21.46 2.78
CA THR A 259 -9.34 -20.35 2.21
C THR A 259 -7.96 -20.89 1.85
N PRO A 260 -7.63 -21.04 0.55
CA PRO A 260 -6.34 -21.58 0.16
C PRO A 260 -5.23 -20.59 0.53
N LEU A 261 -4.18 -21.10 1.16
CA LEU A 261 -2.93 -20.37 1.34
C LEU A 261 -2.03 -20.67 0.15
N HIS A 262 -1.69 -19.64 -0.60
CA HIS A 262 -0.67 -19.76 -1.63
C HIS A 262 0.69 -19.44 -1.02
N ALA A 263 1.70 -20.22 -1.41
CA ALA A 263 3.05 -20.07 -0.88
C ALA A 263 4.10 -20.31 -1.96
N GLY A 264 5.09 -19.43 -2.00
CA GLY A 264 6.34 -19.65 -2.72
C GLY A 264 7.50 -19.58 -1.73
N PHE A 265 8.58 -20.30 -2.00
CA PHE A 265 9.75 -20.25 -1.15
C PHE A 265 11.05 -20.42 -1.93
N TYR A 266 12.12 -19.92 -1.34
CA TYR A 266 13.50 -20.26 -1.66
C TYR A 266 14.16 -20.82 -0.41
N ALA A 267 14.91 -21.92 -0.52
CA ALA A 267 15.62 -22.53 0.60
C ALA A 267 16.95 -23.12 0.15
N ALA A 268 18.01 -22.82 0.87
CA ALA A 268 19.33 -23.40 0.68
C ALA A 268 19.75 -24.15 1.94
N ALA A 269 20.14 -25.40 1.81
CA ALA A 269 20.62 -26.22 2.93
C ALA A 269 22.00 -25.78 3.44
N ASP A 270 22.86 -25.29 2.54
CA ASP A 270 24.08 -24.55 2.84
C ASP A 270 24.04 -23.25 2.04
N PHE A 271 23.81 -22.15 2.74
CA PHE A 271 23.66 -20.85 2.07
C PHE A 271 24.97 -20.36 1.45
N SER A 272 26.12 -20.78 1.96
CA SER A 272 27.43 -20.41 1.40
C SER A 272 27.64 -20.98 -0.01
N ALA A 273 27.07 -22.15 -0.29
CA ALA A 273 27.16 -22.84 -1.57
C ALA A 273 26.08 -22.40 -2.58
N SER A 274 25.10 -21.63 -2.16
CA SER A 274 23.94 -21.28 -2.98
C SER A 274 24.25 -20.30 -4.14
N GLY A 275 25.30 -19.49 -4.00
CA GLY A 275 25.63 -18.43 -4.95
C GLY A 275 24.62 -17.29 -5.01
N VAL A 276 23.70 -17.19 -4.03
CA VAL A 276 22.63 -16.22 -3.98
C VAL A 276 22.98 -15.07 -3.04
N GLU A 277 22.77 -13.85 -3.50
CA GLU A 277 22.91 -12.69 -2.62
C GLU A 277 21.80 -12.72 -1.56
N PRO A 278 22.13 -12.48 -0.27
CA PRO A 278 21.14 -12.54 0.82
C PRO A 278 19.92 -11.68 0.63
N VAL A 279 20.05 -10.54 -0.05
CA VAL A 279 18.94 -9.60 -0.30
C VAL A 279 17.96 -10.09 -1.36
N ASP A 280 18.35 -11.08 -2.18
CA ASP A 280 17.53 -11.60 -3.27
C ASP A 280 16.64 -12.77 -2.85
N VAL A 281 16.84 -13.33 -1.65
CA VAL A 281 16.04 -14.48 -1.18
C VAL A 281 14.54 -14.20 -1.11
N VAL A 282 14.16 -12.96 -0.78
CA VAL A 282 12.76 -12.54 -0.74
C VAL A 282 12.18 -12.51 -2.15
N GLY A 283 12.88 -11.87 -3.09
CA GLY A 283 12.43 -11.78 -4.49
C GLY A 283 12.31 -13.14 -5.17
N ARG A 284 13.20 -14.09 -4.84
CA ARG A 284 13.08 -15.48 -5.34
C ARG A 284 11.83 -16.18 -4.81
N ALA A 285 11.55 -16.04 -3.52
CA ALA A 285 10.36 -16.60 -2.91
C ALA A 285 9.06 -15.94 -3.45
N GLU A 286 9.09 -14.63 -3.73
CA GLU A 286 7.97 -13.93 -4.40
C GLU A 286 7.75 -14.45 -5.82
N ALA A 287 8.81 -14.63 -6.62
CA ALA A 287 8.69 -15.18 -7.96
C ALA A 287 8.08 -16.59 -7.97
N ALA A 288 8.46 -17.43 -6.99
CA ALA A 288 7.86 -18.75 -6.82
C ALA A 288 6.35 -18.65 -6.47
N LEU A 289 5.96 -17.71 -5.61
CA LEU A 289 4.57 -17.46 -5.27
C LEU A 289 3.77 -17.00 -6.49
N ASP A 290 4.31 -16.04 -7.25
CA ASP A 290 3.64 -15.50 -8.45
C ASP A 290 3.38 -16.61 -9.47
N TYR A 291 4.36 -17.47 -9.68
CA TYR A 291 4.20 -18.62 -10.58
C TYR A 291 3.17 -19.62 -10.05
N ALA A 292 3.18 -19.93 -8.75
CA ALA A 292 2.19 -20.82 -8.14
C ALA A 292 0.76 -20.28 -8.29
N MET A 293 0.57 -18.97 -8.16
CA MET A 293 -0.73 -18.32 -8.36
C MET A 293 -1.16 -18.34 -9.82
N ALA A 294 -0.25 -18.05 -10.76
CA ALA A 294 -0.53 -18.04 -12.19
C ALA A 294 -0.84 -19.45 -12.74
N SER A 295 -0.22 -20.48 -12.17
CA SER A 295 -0.39 -21.88 -12.60
C SER A 295 -1.65 -22.56 -12.06
N GLY A 296 -2.47 -21.85 -11.27
CA GLY A 296 -3.67 -22.40 -10.64
C GLY A 296 -3.38 -23.49 -9.60
N GLY A 297 -2.20 -23.44 -8.98
CA GLY A 297 -1.73 -24.43 -8.00
C GLY A 297 -2.70 -24.61 -6.83
N LYS A 298 -2.94 -25.88 -6.45
CA LYS A 298 -3.91 -26.26 -5.41
C LYS A 298 -3.38 -26.02 -3.97
N GLY A 299 -2.69 -24.89 -3.72
CA GLY A 299 -2.19 -24.57 -2.37
C GLY A 299 -0.93 -25.32 -1.95
N GLU A 300 -0.27 -26.07 -2.84
CA GLU A 300 1.04 -26.64 -2.55
C GLU A 300 2.14 -25.57 -2.64
N PRO A 301 3.05 -25.51 -1.66
CA PRO A 301 4.15 -24.55 -1.67
C PRO A 301 5.13 -24.88 -2.81
N LEU A 302 5.45 -23.88 -3.64
CA LEU A 302 6.36 -24.02 -4.77
C LEU A 302 7.76 -23.50 -4.40
N SER A 303 8.78 -24.28 -4.73
CA SER A 303 10.18 -23.85 -4.63
C SER A 303 10.57 -22.96 -5.82
N PHE A 304 11.40 -21.96 -5.59
CA PHE A 304 11.99 -21.18 -6.67
C PHE A 304 12.86 -22.06 -7.60
N ASP A 305 13.54 -23.06 -7.05
CA ASP A 305 14.42 -23.95 -7.81
C ASP A 305 13.63 -24.91 -8.70
N ASP A 306 12.32 -25.07 -8.48
CA ASP A 306 11.41 -25.85 -9.33
C ASP A 306 10.81 -25.03 -10.48
N LEU A 307 11.13 -23.74 -10.61
CA LEU A 307 10.63 -22.89 -11.69
C LEU A 307 11.28 -23.27 -13.03
N PRO A 308 10.51 -23.25 -14.15
CA PRO A 308 11.09 -23.44 -15.46
C PRO A 308 12.12 -22.33 -15.75
N ALA A 309 13.28 -22.72 -16.27
CA ALA A 309 14.29 -21.77 -16.71
C ALA A 309 13.71 -20.83 -17.78
N SER A 310 13.80 -19.54 -17.57
CA SER A 310 13.30 -18.50 -18.50
C SER A 310 14.19 -18.37 -19.71
#